data_981ec6be007a0f631d919b68c75bb3bc
#
_entry.id   981ec6be007a0f631d919b68c75bb3bc
#
_cell.length_a   1.000
_cell.length_b   1.000
_cell.length_c   1.000
_cell.angle_alpha   90.00
_cell.angle_beta   90.00
_cell.angle_gamma   90.00
#
_symmetry.space_group_name_H-M   'P 1'
#
loop_
_entity.id
_entity.type
_entity.pdbx_description
1 polymer ?
#
loop_
_entity_poly.entity_id
_entity_poly.type
_entity_poly.pdbx_seq_one_letter_code
_entity_poly.pdbx_strand_id
1 'polypeptide(L)'
;GGPEVSFHAEKILAQYTQLTGIMVGEGEETFTQLVRFYHAPKGQLQDIPGLVLPQGRTQPRELTDMSKLPFLYEDLGKFQNRIIYYESQRGCPFRCAYCLSAIDKSVRLRDIETVKKELQYFLDHKVSQVKFIDRTFNCNAAHALAIWRYLLENDNGVTNFHFEIAADLMTEEELEVLKQMRPGLIQLEIGVQSTNEQTLHAINRYMSLEHLRQVVDKIHSFHNIHQHLDLIAGLPY
;
A
#
# COMPACT_ATOMS: atom_id res chain seq x y z
N GLY A 1 -14.30 5.86 10.59
CA GLY A 1 -13.18 4.89 10.49
C GLY A 1 -11.85 5.59 10.30
N GLY A 2 -10.82 4.80 10.13
CA GLY A 2 -9.44 5.25 9.95
C GLY A 2 -8.62 5.24 11.25
N PRO A 3 -7.27 5.44 11.16
CA PRO A 3 -6.38 5.30 12.31
C PRO A 3 -6.75 6.20 13.48
N GLU A 4 -7.04 7.48 13.23
CA GLU A 4 -7.36 8.47 14.27
C GLU A 4 -8.47 7.99 15.20
N VAL A 5 -9.54 7.44 14.65
CA VAL A 5 -10.68 7.01 15.45
C VAL A 5 -10.57 5.56 15.93
N SER A 6 -9.82 4.71 15.21
CA SER A 6 -9.71 3.28 15.55
C SER A 6 -8.96 3.04 16.87
N PHE A 7 -7.91 3.83 17.15
CA PHE A 7 -7.11 3.69 18.38
C PHE A 7 -7.75 4.28 19.63
N HIS A 8 -8.66 5.24 19.45
CA HIS A 8 -9.31 5.95 20.56
C HIS A 8 -10.83 5.90 20.46
N ALA A 9 -11.39 4.82 19.92
CA ALA A 9 -12.80 4.71 19.57
C ALA A 9 -13.75 5.01 20.74
N GLU A 10 -13.49 4.43 21.91
CA GLU A 10 -14.33 4.64 23.11
C GLU A 10 -14.27 6.10 23.58
N LYS A 11 -13.08 6.70 23.59
CA LYS A 11 -12.90 8.10 23.99
C LYS A 11 -13.65 9.03 23.05
N ILE A 12 -13.57 8.76 21.74
CA ILE A 12 -14.25 9.56 20.73
C ILE A 12 -15.78 9.41 20.83
N LEU A 13 -16.29 8.19 21.03
CA LEU A 13 -17.73 7.98 21.26
C LEU A 13 -18.24 8.67 22.52
N ALA A 14 -17.44 8.67 23.59
CA ALA A 14 -17.81 9.39 24.81
C ALA A 14 -17.84 10.92 24.62
N GLN A 15 -16.96 11.44 23.77
CA GLN A 15 -16.87 12.88 23.45
C GLN A 15 -17.96 13.33 22.46
N TYR A 16 -18.29 12.48 21.48
CA TYR A 16 -19.21 12.81 20.39
C TYR A 16 -20.43 11.88 20.44
N THR A 17 -21.36 12.21 21.33
CA THR A 17 -22.57 11.38 21.64
C THR A 17 -23.54 11.23 20.46
N GLN A 18 -23.42 12.05 19.42
CA GLN A 18 -24.18 11.96 18.17
C GLN A 18 -23.71 10.83 17.24
N LEU A 19 -22.53 10.22 17.51
CA LEU A 19 -22.04 9.12 16.72
C LEU A 19 -22.74 7.82 17.14
N THR A 20 -23.23 7.07 16.15
CA THR A 20 -23.84 5.75 16.36
C THR A 20 -22.77 4.70 16.69
N GLY A 21 -21.59 4.84 16.11
CA GLY A 21 -20.47 3.90 16.31
C GLY A 21 -19.26 4.26 15.47
N ILE A 22 -18.18 3.53 15.68
CA ILE A 22 -16.91 3.67 14.97
C ILE A 22 -16.52 2.33 14.36
N MET A 23 -16.17 2.32 13.07
CA MET A 23 -15.54 1.17 12.44
C MET A 23 -14.05 1.16 12.81
N VAL A 24 -13.56 0.04 13.29
CA VAL A 24 -12.16 -0.18 13.65
C VAL A 24 -11.54 -1.26 12.78
N GLY A 25 -10.26 -1.08 12.44
CA GLY A 25 -9.55 -1.98 11.52
C GLY A 25 -9.90 -1.72 10.05
N GLU A 26 -9.82 -2.79 9.24
CA GLU A 26 -10.14 -2.74 7.82
C GLU A 26 -11.66 -2.59 7.61
N GLY A 27 -12.04 -1.64 6.77
CA GLY A 27 -13.42 -1.17 6.69
C GLY A 27 -14.30 -1.83 5.64
N GLU A 28 -13.74 -2.51 4.66
CA GLU A 28 -14.44 -2.94 3.43
C GLU A 28 -15.66 -3.81 3.74
N GLU A 29 -15.47 -4.88 4.48
CA GLU A 29 -16.58 -5.78 4.83
C GLU A 29 -17.51 -5.19 5.89
N THR A 30 -16.93 -4.51 6.91
CA THR A 30 -17.73 -3.86 7.96
C THR A 30 -18.65 -2.80 7.35
N PHE A 31 -18.14 -1.97 6.46
CA PHE A 31 -18.93 -0.96 5.77
C PHE A 31 -20.01 -1.59 4.89
N THR A 32 -19.68 -2.64 4.16
CA THR A 32 -20.64 -3.39 3.34
C THR A 32 -21.80 -3.93 4.19
N GLN A 33 -21.50 -4.50 5.36
CA GLN A 33 -22.51 -5.02 6.27
C GLN A 33 -23.35 -3.89 6.89
N LEU A 34 -22.76 -2.75 7.23
CA LEU A 34 -23.48 -1.56 7.69
C LEU A 34 -24.46 -1.05 6.64
N VAL A 35 -24.01 -0.90 5.39
CA VAL A 35 -24.89 -0.45 4.30
C VAL A 35 -26.07 -1.42 4.12
N ARG A 36 -25.82 -2.72 4.12
CA ARG A 36 -26.89 -3.74 4.05
C ARG A 36 -27.85 -3.66 5.24
N PHE A 37 -27.33 -3.48 6.45
CA PHE A 37 -28.13 -3.34 7.66
C PHE A 37 -29.06 -2.13 7.58
N TYR A 38 -28.55 -0.96 7.19
CA TYR A 38 -29.38 0.26 7.10
C TYR A 38 -30.35 0.23 5.90
N HIS A 39 -30.00 -0.46 4.82
CA HIS A 39 -30.90 -0.61 3.68
C HIS A 39 -32.06 -1.59 3.95
N ALA A 40 -31.77 -2.73 4.57
CA ALA A 40 -32.75 -3.77 4.90
C ALA A 40 -32.39 -4.36 6.27
N PRO A 41 -32.84 -3.76 7.38
CA PRO A 41 -32.46 -4.16 8.73
C PRO A 41 -32.81 -5.63 9.01
N LYS A 42 -31.79 -6.46 9.27
CA LYS A 42 -31.91 -7.83 9.76
C LYS A 42 -30.85 -8.05 10.85
N GLY A 43 -31.25 -8.62 11.99
CA GLY A 43 -30.39 -8.78 13.15
C GLY A 43 -30.18 -7.48 13.92
N GLN A 44 -29.06 -7.37 14.60
CA GLN A 44 -28.71 -6.22 15.41
C GLN A 44 -27.38 -5.62 14.95
N LEU A 45 -27.16 -4.33 15.21
CA LEU A 45 -25.92 -3.65 14.88
C LEU A 45 -24.70 -4.31 15.59
N GLN A 46 -24.94 -4.86 16.78
CA GLN A 46 -23.97 -5.59 17.59
C GLN A 46 -23.47 -6.87 16.94
N ASP A 47 -24.22 -7.42 15.97
CA ASP A 47 -23.87 -8.65 15.25
C ASP A 47 -22.81 -8.37 14.15
N ILE A 48 -22.55 -7.10 13.83
CA ILE A 48 -21.59 -6.69 12.79
C ILE A 48 -20.19 -6.58 13.42
N PRO A 49 -19.22 -7.44 13.02
CA PRO A 49 -17.84 -7.35 13.52
C PRO A 49 -17.11 -6.06 13.12
N GLY A 50 -16.14 -5.65 13.93
CA GLY A 50 -15.30 -4.49 13.65
C GLY A 50 -15.92 -3.15 14.01
N LEU A 51 -16.92 -3.13 14.93
CA LEU A 51 -17.52 -1.91 15.43
C LEU A 51 -17.17 -1.67 16.90
N VAL A 52 -17.10 -0.40 17.25
CA VAL A 52 -17.19 0.09 18.63
C VAL A 52 -18.46 0.93 18.72
N LEU A 53 -19.37 0.52 19.59
CA LEU A 53 -20.67 1.14 19.82
C LEU A 53 -20.70 1.74 21.24
N PRO A 54 -21.66 2.62 21.57
CA PRO A 54 -21.81 3.13 22.94
C PRO A 54 -21.96 2.03 24.00
N GLN A 55 -22.47 0.85 23.61
CA GLN A 55 -22.69 -0.29 24.50
C GLN A 55 -21.44 -1.20 24.63
N GLY A 56 -20.41 -0.99 23.81
CA GLY A 56 -19.18 -1.77 23.81
C GLY A 56 -18.67 -2.18 22.43
N ARG A 57 -17.62 -2.98 22.41
CA ARG A 57 -17.04 -3.51 21.17
C ARG A 57 -17.80 -4.72 20.69
N THR A 58 -17.99 -4.81 19.38
CA THR A 58 -18.43 -6.04 18.72
C THR A 58 -17.25 -7.00 18.54
N GLN A 59 -17.49 -8.18 17.98
CA GLN A 59 -16.41 -9.11 17.66
C GLN A 59 -15.36 -8.44 16.76
N PRO A 60 -14.06 -8.71 16.97
CA PRO A 60 -13.03 -8.25 16.06
C PRO A 60 -13.29 -8.74 14.63
N ARG A 61 -12.98 -7.90 13.64
CA ARG A 61 -12.99 -8.30 12.24
C ARG A 61 -11.71 -9.05 11.93
N GLU A 62 -11.80 -10.17 11.22
CA GLU A 62 -10.67 -10.81 10.59
C GLU A 62 -10.08 -9.91 9.50
N LEU A 63 -8.79 -10.09 9.20
CA LEU A 63 -8.12 -9.36 8.14
C LEU A 63 -8.75 -9.68 6.78
N THR A 64 -8.92 -8.65 5.96
CA THR A 64 -9.54 -8.78 4.64
C THR A 64 -8.72 -9.70 3.73
N ASP A 65 -9.39 -10.65 3.11
CA ASP A 65 -8.82 -11.44 2.02
C ASP A 65 -8.69 -10.56 0.77
N MET A 66 -7.46 -10.32 0.34
CA MET A 66 -7.14 -9.43 -0.78
C MET A 66 -7.76 -9.90 -2.10
N SER A 67 -8.05 -11.20 -2.25
CA SER A 67 -8.70 -11.75 -3.44
C SER A 67 -10.17 -11.33 -3.58
N LYS A 68 -10.80 -10.90 -2.48
CA LYS A 68 -12.21 -10.47 -2.45
C LYS A 68 -12.40 -8.97 -2.71
N LEU A 69 -11.31 -8.21 -2.81
CA LEU A 69 -11.40 -6.78 -3.10
C LEU A 69 -11.87 -6.56 -4.54
N PRO A 70 -12.93 -5.78 -4.76
CA PRO A 70 -13.40 -5.49 -6.11
C PRO A 70 -12.43 -4.59 -6.86
N PHE A 71 -12.42 -4.67 -8.18
CA PHE A 71 -11.77 -3.68 -9.03
C PHE A 71 -12.61 -2.40 -9.06
N LEU A 72 -12.00 -1.28 -8.69
CA LEU A 72 -12.74 -0.02 -8.49
C LEU A 72 -12.79 0.89 -9.72
N TYR A 73 -12.06 0.56 -10.77
CA TYR A 73 -11.78 1.46 -11.89
C TYR A 73 -12.48 1.05 -13.19
N GLU A 74 -13.64 0.38 -13.12
CA GLU A 74 -14.41 -0.02 -14.32
C GLU A 74 -14.83 1.16 -15.20
N ASP A 75 -14.99 2.34 -14.62
CA ASP A 75 -15.32 3.59 -15.34
C ASP A 75 -14.20 4.62 -15.13
N LEU A 76 -13.17 4.56 -15.98
CA LEU A 76 -12.04 5.50 -15.96
C LEU A 76 -12.42 6.93 -16.35
N GLY A 77 -13.59 7.15 -16.95
CA GLY A 77 -14.09 8.49 -17.28
C GLY A 77 -14.21 9.40 -16.05
N LYS A 78 -14.47 8.82 -14.88
CA LYS A 78 -14.51 9.52 -13.58
C LYS A 78 -13.15 9.94 -13.05
N PHE A 79 -12.06 9.40 -13.60
CA PHE A 79 -10.70 9.58 -13.11
C PHE A 79 -9.78 10.31 -14.11
N GLN A 80 -10.35 10.98 -15.11
CA GLN A 80 -9.57 11.75 -16.08
C GLN A 80 -8.68 12.78 -15.37
N ASN A 81 -7.40 12.84 -15.75
CA ASN A 81 -6.37 13.72 -15.17
C ASN A 81 -6.13 13.49 -13.67
N ARG A 82 -6.39 12.28 -13.17
CA ARG A 82 -6.10 11.87 -11.80
C ARG A 82 -5.10 10.74 -11.77
N ILE A 83 -4.30 10.69 -10.72
CA ILE A 83 -3.47 9.54 -10.41
C ILE A 83 -4.41 8.41 -9.97
N ILE A 84 -4.23 7.23 -10.55
CA ILE A 84 -4.90 6.01 -10.12
C ILE A 84 -4.09 5.40 -8.97
N TYR A 85 -4.73 5.11 -7.86
CA TYR A 85 -4.12 4.41 -6.74
C TYR A 85 -4.47 2.92 -6.81
N TYR A 86 -3.46 2.05 -6.78
CA TYR A 86 -3.63 0.62 -6.90
C TYR A 86 -2.96 -0.11 -5.75
N GLU A 87 -3.58 -1.16 -5.23
CA GLU A 87 -3.07 -1.97 -4.13
C GLU A 87 -2.92 -3.43 -4.59
N SER A 88 -1.68 -3.94 -4.67
CA SER A 88 -1.39 -5.34 -4.99
C SER A 88 -1.08 -6.18 -3.76
N GLN A 89 -0.73 -5.51 -2.66
CA GLN A 89 -0.49 -6.14 -1.37
C GLN A 89 -0.82 -5.19 -0.22
N ARG A 90 -1.14 -5.75 0.93
CA ARG A 90 -1.43 -5.00 2.16
C ARG A 90 -0.61 -5.52 3.32
N GLY A 91 -0.20 -4.60 4.20
CA GLY A 91 0.70 -4.87 5.31
C GLY A 91 2.15 -4.52 5.01
N CYS A 92 3.01 -4.59 6.04
CA CYS A 92 4.44 -4.31 5.93
C CYS A 92 5.21 -5.19 6.92
N PRO A 93 6.30 -5.87 6.51
CA PRO A 93 7.06 -6.73 7.42
C PRO A 93 7.90 -5.95 8.42
N PHE A 94 8.12 -4.66 8.18
CA PHE A 94 8.97 -3.80 9.00
C PHE A 94 8.23 -3.24 10.22
N ARG A 95 9.03 -2.76 11.21
CA ARG A 95 8.54 -2.25 12.50
C ARG A 95 9.05 -0.85 12.81
N CYS A 96 9.15 -0.01 11.78
CA CYS A 96 9.62 1.36 11.95
C CYS A 96 8.77 2.11 12.98
N ALA A 97 9.41 2.71 13.99
CA ALA A 97 8.73 3.26 15.16
C ALA A 97 7.82 4.47 14.84
N TYR A 98 8.06 5.15 13.75
CA TYR A 98 7.27 6.30 13.28
C TYR A 98 6.11 5.91 12.35
N CYS A 99 6.03 4.65 11.91
CA CYS A 99 5.13 4.24 10.83
C CYS A 99 3.90 3.50 11.34
N LEU A 100 2.72 3.97 10.95
CA LEU A 100 1.45 3.29 11.27
C LEU A 100 1.34 1.89 10.64
N SER A 101 2.03 1.65 9.51
CA SER A 101 2.02 0.33 8.86
C SER A 101 2.74 -0.76 9.66
N ALA A 102 3.52 -0.38 10.70
CA ALA A 102 4.17 -1.33 11.61
C ALA A 102 3.17 -2.11 12.50
N ILE A 103 1.90 -1.72 12.51
CA ILE A 103 0.84 -2.35 13.30
C ILE A 103 0.36 -3.64 12.64
N ASP A 104 0.14 -3.62 11.33
CA ASP A 104 -0.20 -4.82 10.55
C ASP A 104 1.07 -5.43 9.95
N LYS A 105 1.53 -6.52 10.58
CA LYS A 105 2.77 -7.23 10.23
C LYS A 105 2.55 -8.32 9.19
N SER A 106 1.30 -8.62 8.87
CA SER A 106 0.98 -9.63 7.88
C SER A 106 1.02 -9.02 6.48
N VAL A 107 1.93 -9.48 5.64
CA VAL A 107 1.89 -9.14 4.22
C VAL A 107 0.93 -10.09 3.53
N ARG A 108 -0.14 -9.56 2.96
CA ARG A 108 -1.16 -10.28 2.21
C ARG A 108 -1.12 -9.84 0.77
N LEU A 109 -0.92 -10.79 -0.12
CA LEU A 109 -0.80 -10.55 -1.55
C LEU A 109 -2.16 -10.71 -2.23
N ARG A 110 -2.44 -9.88 -3.21
CA ARG A 110 -3.52 -10.11 -4.17
C ARG A 110 -3.08 -11.20 -5.16
N ASP A 111 -4.02 -12.00 -5.63
CA ASP A 111 -3.72 -13.02 -6.65
C ASP A 111 -3.03 -12.40 -7.87
N ILE A 112 -1.92 -12.97 -8.29
CA ILE A 112 -1.06 -12.39 -9.33
C ILE A 112 -1.74 -12.32 -10.71
N GLU A 113 -2.57 -13.28 -11.04
CA GLU A 113 -3.27 -13.28 -12.33
C GLU A 113 -4.40 -12.21 -12.32
N THR A 114 -5.02 -11.98 -11.18
CA THR A 114 -5.95 -10.86 -10.98
C THR A 114 -5.21 -9.52 -11.13
N VAL A 115 -4.04 -9.36 -10.50
CA VAL A 115 -3.20 -8.16 -10.62
C VAL A 115 -2.84 -7.89 -12.09
N LYS A 116 -2.34 -8.89 -12.81
CA LYS A 116 -1.98 -8.76 -14.24
C LYS A 116 -3.17 -8.33 -15.09
N LYS A 117 -4.35 -8.93 -14.87
CA LYS A 117 -5.57 -8.56 -15.59
C LYS A 117 -5.98 -7.10 -15.33
N GLU A 118 -5.88 -6.64 -14.10
CA GLU A 118 -6.20 -5.26 -13.73
C GLU A 118 -5.17 -4.26 -14.27
N LEU A 119 -3.88 -4.62 -14.28
CA LEU A 119 -2.83 -3.82 -14.90
C LEU A 119 -3.01 -3.73 -16.42
N GLN A 120 -3.39 -4.84 -17.08
CA GLN A 120 -3.73 -4.82 -18.51
C GLN A 120 -4.86 -3.84 -18.82
N TYR A 121 -5.88 -3.79 -17.96
CA TYR A 121 -6.96 -2.81 -18.11
C TYR A 121 -6.44 -1.36 -18.11
N PHE A 122 -5.51 -1.02 -17.20
CA PHE A 122 -4.91 0.31 -17.21
C PHE A 122 -4.05 0.59 -18.44
N LEU A 123 -3.30 -0.42 -18.90
CA LEU A 123 -2.47 -0.33 -20.10
C LEU A 123 -3.32 -0.15 -21.35
N ASP A 124 -4.40 -0.90 -21.52
CA ASP A 124 -5.33 -0.82 -22.67
C ASP A 124 -6.00 0.54 -22.76
N HIS A 125 -6.31 1.15 -21.59
CA HIS A 125 -6.93 2.46 -21.51
C HIS A 125 -5.93 3.62 -21.46
N LYS A 126 -4.63 3.34 -21.60
CA LYS A 126 -3.54 4.33 -21.60
C LYS A 126 -3.62 5.28 -20.41
N VAL A 127 -3.88 4.75 -19.23
CA VAL A 127 -3.88 5.52 -17.99
C VAL A 127 -2.52 6.18 -17.83
N SER A 128 -2.49 7.49 -17.62
CA SER A 128 -1.23 8.23 -17.57
C SER A 128 -0.33 7.81 -16.41
N GLN A 129 -0.90 7.61 -15.23
CA GLN A 129 -0.14 7.21 -14.04
C GLN A 129 -0.95 6.31 -13.10
N VAL A 130 -0.32 5.21 -12.68
CA VAL A 130 -0.80 4.29 -11.64
C VAL A 130 0.21 4.30 -10.49
N LYS A 131 -0.19 4.78 -9.31
CA LYS A 131 0.61 4.73 -8.10
C LYS A 131 0.20 3.53 -7.27
N PHE A 132 1.14 2.60 -7.05
CA PHE A 132 0.97 1.53 -6.08
C PHE A 132 1.04 2.12 -4.66
N ILE A 133 0.09 1.72 -3.82
CA ILE A 133 0.04 2.13 -2.41
C ILE A 133 0.53 1.04 -1.46
N ASP A 134 1.17 0.03 -2.02
CA ASP A 134 1.85 -1.05 -1.31
C ASP A 134 3.00 -0.46 -0.47
N ARG A 135 3.00 -0.69 0.84
CA ARG A 135 3.91 -0.02 1.79
C ARG A 135 5.40 -0.35 1.62
N THR A 136 5.69 -1.49 1.02
CA THR A 136 7.02 -1.92 0.61
C THR A 136 6.81 -2.94 -0.50
N PHE A 137 6.67 -2.45 -1.71
CA PHE A 137 6.25 -3.25 -2.86
C PHE A 137 7.13 -4.49 -3.07
N ASN A 138 8.44 -4.35 -2.94
CA ASN A 138 9.40 -5.44 -3.16
C ASN A 138 9.71 -6.27 -1.90
N CYS A 139 8.88 -6.21 -0.85
CA CYS A 139 9.08 -7.08 0.31
C CYS A 139 8.82 -8.57 0.02
N ASN A 140 8.13 -8.86 -1.09
CA ASN A 140 8.04 -10.19 -1.68
C ASN A 140 8.59 -10.13 -3.11
N ALA A 141 9.85 -10.55 -3.28
CA ALA A 141 10.56 -10.45 -4.55
C ALA A 141 9.87 -11.20 -5.69
N ALA A 142 9.27 -12.36 -5.43
CA ALA A 142 8.58 -13.14 -6.46
C ALA A 142 7.34 -12.40 -6.99
N HIS A 143 6.58 -11.77 -6.11
CA HIS A 143 5.42 -10.96 -6.48
C HIS A 143 5.83 -9.70 -7.26
N ALA A 144 6.84 -8.99 -6.77
CA ALA A 144 7.38 -7.80 -7.43
C ALA A 144 7.91 -8.12 -8.83
N LEU A 145 8.72 -9.16 -8.97
CA LEU A 145 9.26 -9.62 -10.26
C LEU A 145 8.15 -10.01 -11.24
N ALA A 146 7.11 -10.71 -10.79
CA ALA A 146 6.00 -11.10 -11.64
C ALA A 146 5.27 -9.88 -12.21
N ILE A 147 5.09 -8.82 -11.40
CA ILE A 147 4.48 -7.56 -11.83
C ILE A 147 5.42 -6.80 -12.77
N TRP A 148 6.67 -6.60 -12.40
CA TRP A 148 7.61 -5.83 -13.24
C TRP A 148 7.88 -6.50 -14.58
N ARG A 149 8.02 -7.84 -14.65
CA ARG A 149 8.12 -8.56 -15.91
C ARG A 149 6.89 -8.37 -16.78
N TYR A 150 5.71 -8.48 -16.17
CA TYR A 150 4.46 -8.26 -16.89
C TYR A 150 4.39 -6.85 -17.50
N LEU A 151 4.77 -5.82 -16.73
CA LEU A 151 4.80 -4.43 -17.22
C LEU A 151 5.84 -4.21 -18.32
N LEU A 152 7.00 -4.86 -18.22
CA LEU A 152 8.04 -4.82 -19.26
C LEU A 152 7.52 -5.43 -20.58
N GLU A 153 6.86 -6.57 -20.51
CA GLU A 153 6.36 -7.32 -21.67
C GLU A 153 5.15 -6.66 -22.35
N ASN A 154 4.35 -5.89 -21.59
CA ASN A 154 3.08 -5.31 -22.06
C ASN A 154 3.09 -3.78 -22.08
N ASP A 155 4.26 -3.14 -22.06
CA ASP A 155 4.37 -1.68 -22.04
C ASP A 155 3.66 -1.05 -23.25
N ASN A 156 2.76 -0.11 -22.98
CA ASN A 156 2.00 0.63 -23.98
C ASN A 156 2.66 1.94 -24.47
N GLY A 157 3.86 2.26 -23.96
CA GLY A 157 4.60 3.48 -24.29
C GLY A 157 4.08 4.76 -23.61
N VAL A 158 3.03 4.69 -22.80
CA VAL A 158 2.33 5.86 -22.21
C VAL A 158 2.30 5.78 -20.69
N THR A 159 1.80 4.67 -20.13
CA THR A 159 1.52 4.53 -18.70
C THR A 159 2.80 4.55 -17.87
N ASN A 160 2.78 5.30 -16.77
CA ASN A 160 3.79 5.31 -15.73
C ASN A 160 3.29 4.55 -14.50
N PHE A 161 4.12 3.71 -13.93
CA PHE A 161 3.85 3.00 -12.68
C PHE A 161 4.81 3.46 -11.59
N HIS A 162 4.25 3.89 -10.47
CA HIS A 162 5.00 4.39 -9.33
C HIS A 162 4.94 3.40 -8.17
N PHE A 163 6.10 3.02 -7.63
CA PHE A 163 6.23 2.03 -6.54
C PHE A 163 7.01 2.60 -5.36
N GLU A 164 6.55 2.29 -4.14
CA GLU A 164 7.31 2.51 -2.91
C GLU A 164 8.11 1.24 -2.58
N ILE A 165 9.43 1.33 -2.57
CA ILE A 165 10.33 0.17 -2.40
C ILE A 165 11.30 0.34 -1.22
N ALA A 166 11.82 -0.79 -0.76
CA ALA A 166 13.03 -0.85 0.07
C ALA A 166 14.22 -1.23 -0.82
N ALA A 167 15.09 -0.26 -1.11
CA ALA A 167 16.20 -0.48 -2.05
C ALA A 167 17.19 -1.54 -1.55
N ASP A 168 17.35 -1.68 -0.23
CA ASP A 168 18.21 -2.68 0.40
C ASP A 168 17.68 -4.12 0.29
N LEU A 169 16.43 -4.32 -0.17
CA LEU A 169 15.88 -5.64 -0.49
C LEU A 169 16.01 -6.01 -1.98
N MET A 170 16.46 -5.09 -2.83
CA MET A 170 16.54 -5.33 -4.27
C MET A 170 17.49 -6.46 -4.63
N THR A 171 17.02 -7.38 -5.43
CA THR A 171 17.79 -8.49 -5.99
C THR A 171 18.42 -8.13 -7.32
N GLU A 172 19.49 -8.84 -7.72
CA GLU A 172 20.10 -8.66 -9.04
C GLU A 172 19.10 -8.92 -10.17
N GLU A 173 18.22 -9.90 -10.00
CA GLU A 173 17.19 -10.23 -10.98
C GLU A 173 16.18 -9.09 -11.18
N GLU A 174 15.75 -8.44 -10.09
CA GLU A 174 14.89 -7.26 -10.15
C GLU A 174 15.60 -6.11 -10.87
N LEU A 175 16.86 -5.87 -10.56
CA LEU A 175 17.66 -4.83 -11.22
C LEU A 175 17.81 -5.09 -12.73
N GLU A 176 18.04 -6.34 -13.17
CA GLU A 176 18.14 -6.68 -14.58
C GLU A 176 16.79 -6.50 -15.33
N VAL A 177 15.65 -6.74 -14.68
CA VAL A 177 14.34 -6.45 -15.25
C VAL A 177 14.13 -4.93 -15.38
N LEU A 178 14.41 -4.16 -14.33
CA LEU A 178 14.27 -2.70 -14.33
C LEU A 178 15.15 -2.02 -15.38
N LYS A 179 16.37 -2.53 -15.60
CA LYS A 179 17.30 -2.01 -16.61
C LYS A 179 16.76 -2.07 -18.04
N GLN A 180 15.89 -3.03 -18.34
CA GLN A 180 15.32 -3.25 -19.68
C GLN A 180 14.09 -2.37 -19.97
N MET A 181 13.56 -1.69 -18.96
CA MET A 181 12.36 -0.89 -19.10
C MET A 181 12.61 0.42 -19.87
N ARG A 182 11.60 0.89 -20.60
CA ARG A 182 11.73 2.20 -21.25
C ARG A 182 11.79 3.34 -20.23
N PRO A 183 12.41 4.46 -20.56
CA PRO A 183 12.35 5.67 -19.73
C PRO A 183 10.89 6.11 -19.48
N GLY A 184 10.55 6.32 -18.21
CA GLY A 184 9.23 6.76 -17.78
C GLY A 184 8.19 5.67 -17.58
N LEU A 185 8.51 4.37 -17.81
CA LEU A 185 7.61 3.28 -17.43
C LEU A 185 7.51 3.15 -15.91
N ILE A 186 8.64 3.20 -15.22
CA ILE A 186 8.72 3.02 -13.77
C ILE A 186 9.24 4.30 -13.10
N GLN A 187 8.67 4.61 -11.95
CA GLN A 187 9.15 5.56 -10.97
C GLN A 187 9.26 4.86 -9.61
N LEU A 188 10.36 5.06 -8.91
CA LEU A 188 10.61 4.47 -7.60
C LEU A 188 10.67 5.55 -6.52
N GLU A 189 9.93 5.33 -5.44
CA GLU A 189 10.02 6.08 -4.20
C GLU A 189 10.75 5.23 -3.16
N ILE A 190 11.85 5.74 -2.63
CA ILE A 190 12.80 4.99 -1.80
C ILE A 190 12.94 5.70 -0.46
N GLY A 191 12.38 5.09 0.59
CA GLY A 191 12.50 5.62 1.93
C GLY A 191 13.90 5.40 2.51
N VAL A 192 14.78 6.39 2.47
CA VAL A 192 16.08 6.40 3.17
C VAL A 192 15.89 6.75 4.63
N GLN A 193 15.05 7.76 4.91
CA GLN A 193 14.67 8.32 6.19
C GLN A 193 15.79 9.06 6.90
N SER A 194 16.98 8.46 7.07
CA SER A 194 18.17 9.06 7.65
C SER A 194 19.43 8.35 7.15
N THR A 195 20.54 9.07 7.07
CA THR A 195 21.87 8.50 6.84
C THR A 195 22.67 8.31 8.15
N ASN A 196 22.07 8.62 9.29
CA ASN A 196 22.66 8.41 10.61
C ASN A 196 22.25 7.05 11.17
N GLU A 197 23.22 6.17 11.39
CA GLU A 197 22.96 4.80 11.91
C GLU A 197 22.32 4.79 13.30
N GLN A 198 22.66 5.74 14.18
CA GLN A 198 22.04 5.86 15.50
C GLN A 198 20.55 6.19 15.38
N THR A 199 20.22 7.10 14.45
CA THR A 199 18.82 7.43 14.12
C THR A 199 18.08 6.20 13.59
N LEU A 200 18.66 5.51 12.62
CA LEU A 200 18.03 4.30 12.04
C LEU A 200 17.78 3.23 13.10
N HIS A 201 18.73 3.00 13.99
CA HIS A 201 18.56 2.07 15.10
C HIS A 201 17.43 2.52 16.07
N ALA A 202 17.42 3.81 16.43
CA ALA A 202 16.42 4.35 17.35
C ALA A 202 14.98 4.26 16.82
N ILE A 203 14.81 4.32 15.49
CA ILE A 203 13.49 4.19 14.83
C ILE A 203 13.15 2.77 14.38
N ASN A 204 13.90 1.76 14.82
CA ASN A 204 13.74 0.35 14.43
C ASN A 204 13.76 0.12 12.91
N ARG A 205 14.57 0.88 12.19
CA ARG A 205 14.76 0.70 10.75
C ARG A 205 16.13 0.07 10.50
N TYR A 206 16.12 -1.22 10.31
CA TYR A 206 17.33 -2.01 10.06
C TYR A 206 17.53 -2.15 8.54
N MET A 207 18.49 -1.44 7.98
CA MET A 207 18.89 -1.53 6.58
C MET A 207 20.38 -1.28 6.45
N SER A 208 21.00 -1.78 5.38
CA SER A 208 22.37 -1.48 5.02
C SER A 208 22.41 -0.22 4.16
N LEU A 209 22.94 0.90 4.70
CA LEU A 209 23.12 2.14 3.95
C LEU A 209 24.07 1.96 2.76
N GLU A 210 25.11 1.15 2.92
CA GLU A 210 26.05 0.85 1.84
C GLU A 210 25.37 0.08 0.70
N HIS A 211 24.59 -0.93 1.02
CA HIS A 211 23.85 -1.69 0.00
C HIS A 211 22.76 -0.82 -0.67
N LEU A 212 22.01 -0.03 0.11
CA LEU A 212 21.06 0.93 -0.43
C LEU A 212 21.73 1.87 -1.43
N ARG A 213 22.89 2.43 -1.09
CA ARG A 213 23.66 3.31 -1.97
C ARG A 213 24.06 2.61 -3.27
N GLN A 214 24.60 1.40 -3.17
CA GLN A 214 25.01 0.60 -4.34
C GLN A 214 23.83 0.35 -5.28
N VAL A 215 22.64 0.01 -4.74
CA VAL A 215 21.43 -0.20 -5.52
C VAL A 215 20.96 1.10 -6.18
N VAL A 216 20.92 2.21 -5.43
CA VAL A 216 20.53 3.53 -5.96
C VAL A 216 21.46 3.97 -7.08
N ASP A 217 22.78 3.86 -6.90
CA ASP A 217 23.79 4.20 -7.91
C ASP A 217 23.65 3.29 -9.15
N LYS A 218 23.39 2.01 -8.95
CA LYS A 218 23.18 1.05 -10.04
C LYS A 218 21.92 1.39 -10.87
N ILE A 219 20.79 1.65 -10.22
CA ILE A 219 19.55 2.08 -10.90
C ILE A 219 19.77 3.42 -11.61
N HIS A 220 20.48 4.37 -10.97
CA HIS A 220 20.81 5.66 -11.59
C HIS A 220 21.60 5.49 -12.89
N SER A 221 22.52 4.54 -12.95
CA SER A 221 23.32 4.23 -14.15
C SER A 221 22.52 3.71 -15.34
N PHE A 222 21.30 3.24 -15.13
CA PHE A 222 20.42 2.78 -16.22
C PHE A 222 19.82 3.93 -17.03
N HIS A 223 19.70 5.14 -16.44
CA HIS A 223 19.15 6.36 -17.06
C HIS A 223 17.70 6.24 -17.56
N ASN A 224 16.95 5.28 -17.08
CA ASN A 224 15.57 5.00 -17.51
C ASN A 224 14.53 5.09 -16.39
N ILE A 225 14.94 5.13 -15.11
CA ILE A 225 14.06 5.13 -13.96
C ILE A 225 14.26 6.40 -13.15
N HIS A 226 13.15 7.09 -12.87
CA HIS A 226 13.14 8.20 -11.93
C HIS A 226 13.15 7.65 -10.49
N GLN A 227 14.12 8.07 -9.70
CA GLN A 227 14.24 7.73 -8.29
C GLN A 227 13.92 8.94 -7.43
N HIS A 228 13.04 8.75 -6.46
CA HIS A 228 12.73 9.72 -5.41
C HIS A 228 13.21 9.15 -4.08
N LEU A 229 14.11 9.86 -3.41
CA LEU A 229 14.67 9.43 -2.12
C LEU A 229 14.13 10.31 -0.99
N ASP A 230 13.52 9.69 0.01
CA ASP A 230 12.88 10.40 1.10
C ASP A 230 13.73 10.43 2.36
N LEU A 231 13.83 11.62 2.95
CA LEU A 231 14.38 11.84 4.27
C LEU A 231 13.31 12.39 5.21
N ILE A 232 13.37 12.01 6.48
CA ILE A 232 12.47 12.53 7.51
C ILE A 232 13.24 13.49 8.41
N ALA A 233 12.80 14.75 8.45
CA ALA A 233 13.31 15.73 9.39
C ALA A 233 12.68 15.54 10.78
N GLY A 234 13.47 15.74 11.85
CA GLY A 234 12.99 15.66 13.23
C GLY A 234 12.99 14.26 13.84
N LEU A 235 13.65 13.30 13.22
CA LEU A 235 13.96 12.02 13.85
C LEU A 235 14.99 12.20 14.98
N PRO A 236 15.07 11.27 15.97
CA PRO A 236 16.09 11.31 17.03
C PRO A 236 17.52 11.32 16.45
N TYR A 237 18.42 12.04 17.11
CA TYR A 237 19.86 12.24 16.73
C TYR A 237 20.01 13.03 15.40
#